data_791c8801f77753aad99b535e4c2b3fcd
#
_entry.id   791c8801f77753aad99b535e4c2b3fcd
#
_cell.length_a   1.000
_cell.length_b   1.000
_cell.length_c   1.000
_cell.angle_alpha   90.00
_cell.angle_beta   90.00
_cell.angle_gamma   90.00
#
_symmetry.space_group_name_H-M   'P 1'
#
loop_
_entity.id
_entity.type
_entity.pdbx_description
1 polymer ?
#
loop_
_entity_poly.entity_id
_entity_poly.type
_entity_poly.pdbx_seq_one_letter_code
_entity_poly.pdbx_strand_id
1 'polypeptide(L)'
;MNKSVLQRGIIFILCICILFSICPIYAFAAENQTEKVVRIGVPDDTYDKINGNGKRSGYGYEYLQKIAGYTGWKYEYVDCTWENCFDKLKNDEMDIIEGISYTEERAEDMLFSGIPMGDERYCVYAKPGNTDISSSDTASFNGKKIGVLMDYLPEMVLNEWEMKYNLHTQHVNVSNNEDALKKIADGKIDGFVSLEDSRLGGYGMAALTNIGSSKIYFAIGQSHSDLKTELDNAMRRITDDDPYYADELHKQFLSVDSVYFLTGEEQKWLSEHGAIKIGYLINDGGVSTLDTETGKVSGLIMDYIQLAQNCLEGQTLKFDLKGYDSQEKMQKALHDGKIDMIFHVMQNTNAAEELGYDLTDTVWKYNMAAATVKKSFDENAENTVAIPRENSDLKSYVSYNYPQWHVKEYAAWKDAKKAVYNGEADCMLMDSGKLEQYSDDNKLHSVFLEKYGMVSFAVRRGNSILLSVLNKTIKTMSASKFSNAVYMYDSNLKKVTVKEFIRDNFWGFTVLVVSVFLIVLILILGLLRKARIAEEKAKEAQQQAEKANSAKTDFLRHMSHDIRTPLNGIIGMINISERYCGDKEKLYECKAKVM
;
A
#
# COMPACT_ATOMS: atom_id res chain seq x y z
N MET A 1 19.09 -32.59 39.56
CA MET A 1 19.50 -32.11 38.25
C MET A 1 20.73 -32.88 37.82
N ASN A 2 20.62 -33.70 36.76
CA ASN A 2 21.61 -34.72 36.40
C ASN A 2 22.93 -34.10 35.94
N LYS A 3 24.07 -34.45 36.59
CA LYS A 3 25.43 -33.98 36.21
C LYS A 3 25.72 -34.13 34.70
N SER A 4 25.11 -35.10 34.03
CA SER A 4 25.27 -35.35 32.59
C SER A 4 24.61 -34.26 31.68
N VAL A 5 23.55 -33.63 32.15
CA VAL A 5 22.85 -32.53 31.39
C VAL A 5 23.66 -31.24 31.50
N LEU A 6 24.25 -30.99 32.66
CA LEU A 6 25.11 -29.82 32.87
C LEU A 6 26.42 -29.91 32.07
N GLN A 7 27.02 -31.10 32.00
CA GLN A 7 28.22 -31.34 31.19
C GLN A 7 27.94 -31.19 29.68
N ARG A 8 26.80 -31.68 29.19
CA ARG A 8 26.42 -31.51 27.77
C ARG A 8 26.13 -30.05 27.42
N GLY A 9 25.52 -29.28 28.33
CA GLY A 9 25.33 -27.85 28.17
C GLY A 9 26.63 -27.05 28.09
N ILE A 10 27.60 -27.38 28.95
CA ILE A 10 28.93 -26.73 28.96
C ILE A 10 29.72 -27.08 27.69
N ILE A 11 29.68 -28.33 27.22
CA ILE A 11 30.33 -28.75 25.98
C ILE A 11 29.69 -28.05 24.77
N PHE A 12 28.36 -27.87 24.74
CA PHE A 12 27.66 -27.19 23.65
C PHE A 12 28.04 -25.70 23.59
N ILE A 13 28.11 -25.01 24.74
CA ILE A 13 28.56 -23.62 24.83
C ILE A 13 30.04 -23.48 24.43
N LEU A 14 30.89 -24.39 24.83
CA LEU A 14 32.30 -24.41 24.42
C LEU A 14 32.46 -24.64 22.91
N CYS A 15 31.66 -25.52 22.31
CA CYS A 15 31.66 -25.73 20.85
C CYS A 15 31.18 -24.49 20.09
N ILE A 16 30.19 -23.74 20.61
CA ILE A 16 29.75 -22.49 20.02
C ILE A 16 30.84 -21.41 20.13
N CYS A 17 31.53 -21.31 21.27
CA CYS A 17 32.64 -20.36 21.44
C CYS A 17 33.83 -20.70 20.53
N ILE A 18 34.13 -21.99 20.29
CA ILE A 18 35.17 -22.41 19.36
C ILE A 18 34.79 -22.15 17.91
N LEU A 19 33.51 -22.33 17.53
CA LEU A 19 33.01 -21.98 16.20
C LEU A 19 33.09 -20.48 15.92
N PHE A 20 32.83 -19.62 16.89
CA PHE A 20 33.03 -18.18 16.78
C PHE A 20 34.51 -17.76 16.75
N SER A 21 35.42 -18.58 17.31
CA SER A 21 36.88 -18.30 17.31
C SER A 21 37.59 -18.77 16.04
N ILE A 22 36.97 -19.64 15.23
CA ILE A 22 37.52 -20.17 13.97
C ILE A 22 36.96 -19.40 12.74
N CYS A 23 35.95 -18.52 12.93
CA CYS A 23 35.58 -17.60 11.88
C CYS A 23 36.71 -16.57 11.75
N PRO A 24 37.52 -16.57 10.68
CA PRO A 24 38.44 -15.45 10.46
C PRO A 24 37.53 -14.24 10.28
N ILE A 25 37.57 -13.35 11.26
CA ILE A 25 37.13 -11.96 11.02
C ILE A 25 38.10 -11.49 9.92
N TYR A 26 37.67 -11.62 8.67
CA TYR A 26 38.16 -10.73 7.63
C TYR A 26 37.72 -9.34 8.09
N ALA A 27 38.55 -8.72 8.93
CA ALA A 27 38.61 -7.29 8.97
C ALA A 27 38.98 -6.92 7.52
N PHE A 28 37.99 -6.61 6.70
CA PHE A 28 38.19 -5.72 5.59
C PHE A 28 38.86 -4.51 6.24
N ALA A 29 40.16 -4.38 6.04
CA ALA A 29 40.83 -3.12 6.17
C ALA A 29 40.01 -2.22 5.23
N ALA A 30 39.11 -1.43 5.79
CA ALA A 30 38.59 -0.27 5.13
C ALA A 30 39.86 0.56 4.89
N GLU A 31 40.41 0.47 3.69
CA GLU A 31 41.24 1.50 3.16
C GLU A 31 40.45 2.77 3.45
N ASN A 32 41.05 3.71 4.15
CA ASN A 32 40.50 5.05 4.35
C ASN A 32 40.40 5.69 2.95
N GLN A 33 39.42 5.27 2.15
CA GLN A 33 38.95 6.06 1.04
C GLN A 33 38.36 7.30 1.70
N THR A 34 39.04 8.42 1.57
CA THR A 34 38.47 9.72 1.85
C THR A 34 37.15 9.77 1.09
N GLU A 35 36.04 9.76 1.83
CA GLU A 35 34.70 9.79 1.26
C GLU A 35 34.63 10.99 0.31
N LYS A 36 34.40 10.71 -1.00
CA LYS A 36 34.31 11.74 -2.02
C LYS A 36 32.96 12.42 -1.89
N VAL A 37 32.95 13.68 -1.52
CA VAL A 37 31.74 14.50 -1.46
C VAL A 37 31.55 15.17 -2.80
N VAL A 38 30.36 15.04 -3.39
CA VAL A 38 29.97 15.61 -4.68
C VAL A 38 28.80 16.59 -4.44
N ARG A 39 28.96 17.82 -4.92
CA ARG A 39 28.00 18.91 -4.76
C ARG A 39 27.00 18.87 -5.92
N ILE A 40 25.72 18.65 -5.58
CA ILE A 40 24.62 18.52 -6.53
C ILE A 40 23.79 19.80 -6.54
N GLY A 41 23.68 20.45 -7.69
CA GLY A 41 22.81 21.60 -7.89
C GLY A 41 21.37 21.20 -8.10
N VAL A 42 20.45 21.79 -7.34
CA VAL A 42 19.00 21.55 -7.40
C VAL A 42 18.30 22.85 -7.78
N PRO A 43 17.98 23.05 -9.09
CA PRO A 43 17.39 24.31 -9.57
C PRO A 43 15.89 24.45 -9.24
N ASP A 44 15.16 23.35 -9.14
CA ASP A 44 13.75 23.32 -8.78
C ASP A 44 13.34 21.95 -8.21
N ASP A 45 12.05 21.75 -7.95
CA ASP A 45 11.48 20.52 -7.39
C ASP A 45 10.98 19.51 -8.43
N THR A 46 11.43 19.62 -9.70
CA THR A 46 10.98 18.73 -10.78
C THR A 46 11.54 17.32 -10.61
N TYR A 47 12.85 17.23 -10.39
CA TYR A 47 13.54 15.93 -10.26
C TYR A 47 13.88 15.56 -8.81
N ASP A 48 14.02 16.55 -7.93
CA ASP A 48 14.36 16.36 -6.51
C ASP A 48 13.43 17.21 -5.63
N LYS A 49 12.68 16.58 -4.74
CA LYS A 49 11.68 17.22 -3.85
C LYS A 49 12.06 17.03 -2.40
N ILE A 50 11.81 18.06 -1.59
CA ILE A 50 11.81 17.93 -0.14
C ILE A 50 10.37 17.72 0.33
N ASN A 51 10.08 16.56 0.93
CA ASN A 51 8.75 16.26 1.48
C ASN A 51 8.48 17.05 2.77
N GLY A 52 7.23 17.02 3.26
CA GLY A 52 6.82 17.72 4.48
C GLY A 52 7.56 17.30 5.76
N ASN A 53 8.33 16.21 5.72
CA ASN A 53 9.17 15.72 6.82
C ASN A 53 10.65 16.14 6.65
N GLY A 54 10.97 17.00 5.69
CA GLY A 54 12.32 17.47 5.42
C GLY A 54 13.23 16.43 4.73
N LYS A 55 12.66 15.33 4.20
CA LYS A 55 13.42 14.31 3.47
C LYS A 55 13.31 14.53 1.97
N ARG A 56 14.43 14.32 1.28
CA ARG A 56 14.48 14.35 -0.18
C ARG A 56 13.87 13.08 -0.78
N SER A 57 13.29 13.22 -1.96
CA SER A 57 12.76 12.14 -2.78
C SER A 57 12.56 12.68 -4.21
N GLY A 58 12.48 11.83 -5.19
CA GLY A 58 12.24 12.21 -6.57
C GLY A 58 13.08 11.41 -7.53
N TYR A 59 12.85 11.61 -8.81
CA TYR A 59 13.53 10.91 -9.91
C TYR A 59 15.05 11.06 -9.83
N GLY A 60 15.54 12.30 -9.72
CA GLY A 60 16.96 12.60 -9.66
C GLY A 60 17.60 12.11 -8.37
N TYR A 61 16.93 12.34 -7.22
CA TYR A 61 17.40 11.86 -5.92
C TYR A 61 17.61 10.34 -5.91
N GLU A 62 16.62 9.55 -6.35
CA GLU A 62 16.74 8.09 -6.38
C GLU A 62 17.82 7.62 -7.34
N TYR A 63 17.95 8.29 -8.50
CA TYR A 63 19.01 7.98 -9.46
C TYR A 63 20.40 8.23 -8.87
N LEU A 64 20.59 9.39 -8.22
CA LEU A 64 21.83 9.72 -7.52
C LEU A 64 22.15 8.72 -6.42
N GLN A 65 21.16 8.29 -5.61
CA GLN A 65 21.38 7.26 -4.58
C GLN A 65 21.81 5.92 -5.19
N LYS A 66 21.25 5.57 -6.35
CA LYS A 66 21.69 4.37 -7.09
C LYS A 66 23.15 4.52 -7.57
N ILE A 67 23.53 5.69 -8.12
CA ILE A 67 24.92 6.01 -8.50
C ILE A 67 25.85 5.92 -7.30
N ALA A 68 25.45 6.45 -6.13
CA ALA A 68 26.23 6.37 -4.90
C ALA A 68 26.53 4.92 -4.49
N GLY A 69 25.60 3.98 -4.74
CA GLY A 69 25.82 2.56 -4.51
C GLY A 69 26.97 1.96 -5.32
N TYR A 70 27.32 2.54 -6.48
CA TYR A 70 28.41 2.09 -7.34
C TYR A 70 29.71 2.89 -7.17
N THR A 71 29.62 4.17 -6.75
CA THR A 71 30.76 5.08 -6.66
C THR A 71 31.24 5.28 -5.23
N GLY A 72 30.40 5.07 -4.23
CA GLY A 72 30.66 5.41 -2.83
C GLY A 72 30.60 6.92 -2.57
N TRP A 73 30.05 7.72 -3.48
CA TRP A 73 29.94 9.15 -3.31
C TRP A 73 28.98 9.51 -2.17
N LYS A 74 29.27 10.65 -1.52
CA LYS A 74 28.32 11.36 -0.64
C LYS A 74 27.91 12.65 -1.33
N TYR A 75 26.66 13.02 -1.17
CA TYR A 75 26.12 14.22 -1.81
C TYR A 75 25.92 15.35 -0.82
N GLU A 76 26.32 16.55 -1.27
CA GLU A 76 25.96 17.82 -0.68
C GLU A 76 25.07 18.55 -1.69
N TYR A 77 23.85 18.93 -1.27
CA TYR A 77 22.89 19.57 -2.17
C TYR A 77 23.02 21.08 -2.08
N VAL A 78 23.17 21.72 -3.22
CA VAL A 78 23.35 23.17 -3.36
C VAL A 78 22.10 23.76 -4.00
N ASP A 79 21.39 24.59 -3.25
CA ASP A 79 20.22 25.28 -3.78
C ASP A 79 20.64 26.33 -4.84
N CYS A 80 19.95 26.30 -5.96
CA CYS A 80 20.14 27.24 -7.06
C CYS A 80 18.80 27.50 -7.78
N THR A 81 18.80 28.36 -8.76
CA THR A 81 17.68 28.59 -9.67
C THR A 81 18.15 28.35 -11.09
N TRP A 82 17.26 28.10 -12.04
CA TRP A 82 17.60 27.94 -13.45
C TRP A 82 18.38 29.14 -14.01
N GLU A 83 18.23 30.34 -13.45
CA GLU A 83 18.94 31.55 -13.83
C GLU A 83 20.42 31.55 -13.44
N ASN A 84 20.77 30.87 -12.32
CA ASN A 84 22.13 30.94 -11.77
C ASN A 84 22.83 29.58 -11.65
N CYS A 85 22.16 28.46 -11.90
CA CYS A 85 22.75 27.14 -11.70
C CYS A 85 23.92 26.87 -12.69
N PHE A 86 23.82 27.34 -13.92
CA PHE A 86 24.90 27.17 -14.89
C PHE A 86 26.14 28.02 -14.53
N ASP A 87 25.94 29.25 -14.03
CA ASP A 87 27.03 30.09 -13.56
C ASP A 87 27.71 29.47 -12.34
N LYS A 88 26.95 28.94 -11.40
CA LYS A 88 27.50 28.25 -10.22
C LYS A 88 28.28 26.99 -10.62
N LEU A 89 27.81 26.22 -11.59
CA LEU A 89 28.54 25.06 -12.12
C LEU A 89 29.87 25.48 -12.77
N LYS A 90 29.83 26.54 -13.57
CA LYS A 90 31.00 27.09 -14.27
C LYS A 90 32.02 27.68 -13.30
N ASN A 91 31.54 28.26 -12.19
CA ASN A 91 32.39 28.85 -11.14
C ASN A 91 32.88 27.85 -10.10
N ASP A 92 32.62 26.56 -10.27
CA ASP A 92 33.04 25.50 -9.37
C ASP A 92 32.40 25.59 -7.95
N GLU A 93 31.20 26.18 -7.88
CA GLU A 93 30.42 26.24 -6.64
C GLU A 93 29.60 24.94 -6.41
N MET A 94 29.40 24.17 -7.48
CA MET A 94 28.81 22.84 -7.49
C MET A 94 29.47 21.96 -8.56
N ASP A 95 29.30 20.64 -8.47
CA ASP A 95 30.01 19.69 -9.33
C ASP A 95 29.11 19.11 -10.42
N ILE A 96 27.83 18.86 -10.10
CA ILE A 96 26.86 18.23 -11.01
C ILE A 96 25.50 18.93 -10.89
N ILE A 97 24.79 19.03 -12.02
CA ILE A 97 23.38 19.41 -12.10
C ILE A 97 22.64 18.26 -12.80
N GLU A 98 21.48 17.90 -12.31
CA GLU A 98 20.63 16.86 -12.89
C GLU A 98 19.59 17.41 -13.86
N GLY A 99 19.10 16.56 -14.79
CA GLY A 99 17.96 16.88 -15.64
C GLY A 99 18.24 17.91 -16.74
N ILE A 100 19.45 17.97 -17.29
CA ILE A 100 19.85 18.97 -18.28
C ILE A 100 19.73 18.40 -19.69
N SER A 101 18.93 19.04 -20.55
CA SER A 101 18.90 18.74 -21.98
C SER A 101 20.19 19.15 -22.64
N TYR A 102 20.75 18.28 -23.47
CA TYR A 102 21.97 18.56 -24.22
C TYR A 102 21.71 19.60 -25.32
N THR A 103 22.56 20.61 -25.41
CA THR A 103 22.71 21.50 -26.59
C THR A 103 24.18 21.71 -26.87
N GLU A 104 24.54 22.01 -28.15
CA GLU A 104 25.93 22.31 -28.53
C GLU A 104 26.47 23.52 -27.77
N GLU A 105 25.63 24.55 -27.58
CA GLU A 105 25.98 25.74 -26.82
C GLU A 105 26.35 25.43 -25.37
N ARG A 106 25.55 24.61 -24.70
CA ARG A 106 25.81 24.18 -23.30
C ARG A 106 27.06 23.33 -23.19
N ALA A 107 27.35 22.52 -24.22
CA ALA A 107 28.51 21.64 -24.23
C ALA A 107 29.85 22.42 -24.38
N GLU A 108 29.84 23.70 -24.72
CA GLU A 108 31.01 24.57 -24.67
C GLU A 108 31.43 24.90 -23.23
N ASP A 109 30.45 24.98 -22.31
CA ASP A 109 30.66 25.44 -20.93
C ASP A 109 30.62 24.32 -19.88
N MET A 110 30.10 23.12 -20.21
CA MET A 110 29.96 22.00 -19.28
C MET A 110 30.15 20.65 -19.96
N LEU A 111 30.45 19.62 -19.16
CA LEU A 111 30.48 18.23 -19.59
C LEU A 111 29.11 17.60 -19.38
N PHE A 112 28.78 16.63 -20.21
CA PHE A 112 27.54 15.82 -20.05
C PHE A 112 27.86 14.37 -19.79
N SER A 113 27.00 13.66 -19.01
CA SER A 113 27.10 12.21 -18.89
C SER A 113 27.01 11.54 -20.25
N GLY A 114 27.76 10.47 -20.46
CA GLY A 114 27.79 9.73 -21.74
C GLY A 114 26.49 8.95 -22.01
N ILE A 115 25.67 8.71 -20.97
CA ILE A 115 24.38 8.07 -21.05
C ILE A 115 23.34 9.06 -20.53
N PRO A 116 22.20 9.22 -21.21
CA PRO A 116 21.12 10.04 -20.68
C PRO A 116 20.59 9.45 -19.37
N MET A 117 20.22 10.31 -18.42
CA MET A 117 19.55 9.86 -17.20
C MET A 117 18.07 9.51 -17.46
N GLY A 118 17.48 10.03 -18.54
CA GLY A 118 16.10 9.76 -18.91
C GLY A 118 15.62 10.62 -20.07
N ASP A 119 14.31 10.67 -20.24
CA ASP A 119 13.62 11.48 -21.25
C ASP A 119 12.66 12.46 -20.58
N GLU A 120 12.72 13.73 -20.96
CA GLU A 120 11.65 14.70 -20.72
C GLU A 120 10.60 14.54 -21.80
N ARG A 121 9.36 14.34 -21.40
CA ARG A 121 8.23 14.24 -22.32
C ARG A 121 7.43 15.53 -22.32
N TYR A 122 7.08 16.00 -23.50
CA TYR A 122 6.29 17.22 -23.69
C TYR A 122 4.87 16.85 -24.08
N CYS A 123 3.89 17.40 -23.35
CA CYS A 123 2.49 17.17 -23.59
C CYS A 123 1.74 18.50 -23.86
N VAL A 124 0.73 18.43 -24.70
CA VAL A 124 -0.28 19.50 -24.75
C VAL A 124 -1.31 19.25 -23.65
N TYR A 125 -1.47 20.25 -22.79
CA TYR A 125 -2.46 20.26 -21.71
C TYR A 125 -3.64 21.13 -22.08
N ALA A 126 -4.85 20.70 -21.69
CA ALA A 126 -6.06 21.49 -21.85
C ALA A 126 -6.99 21.30 -20.66
N LYS A 127 -8.06 22.13 -20.59
CA LYS A 127 -9.11 21.92 -19.59
C LYS A 127 -9.82 20.59 -19.79
N PRO A 128 -10.14 19.88 -18.72
CA PRO A 128 -11.03 18.73 -18.76
C PRO A 128 -12.36 19.12 -19.44
N GLY A 129 -12.87 18.21 -20.26
CA GLY A 129 -14.10 18.46 -21.00
C GLY A 129 -13.95 19.42 -22.19
N ASN A 130 -12.71 19.78 -22.57
CA ASN A 130 -12.48 20.44 -23.86
C ASN A 130 -12.86 19.46 -24.99
N THR A 131 -13.90 19.81 -25.74
CA THR A 131 -14.41 19.02 -26.87
C THR A 131 -13.80 19.46 -28.22
N ASP A 132 -13.06 20.56 -28.21
CA ASP A 132 -12.56 21.20 -29.43
C ASP A 132 -11.20 20.68 -29.88
N ILE A 133 -10.48 20.01 -28.97
CA ILE A 133 -9.18 19.38 -29.24
C ILE A 133 -9.22 17.94 -28.77
N SER A 134 -8.86 17.01 -29.64
CA SER A 134 -8.88 15.56 -29.32
C SER A 134 -7.55 14.90 -29.61
N SER A 135 -7.07 14.06 -28.69
CA SER A 135 -5.88 13.22 -28.90
C SER A 135 -6.07 12.17 -30.00
N SER A 136 -7.32 11.78 -30.27
CA SER A 136 -7.66 10.82 -31.34
C SER A 136 -7.79 11.47 -32.72
N ASP A 137 -7.91 12.80 -32.77
CA ASP A 137 -7.96 13.60 -34.00
C ASP A 137 -6.95 14.74 -33.95
N THR A 138 -5.76 14.48 -34.45
CA THR A 138 -4.70 15.50 -34.51
C THR A 138 -5.10 16.70 -35.35
N ALA A 139 -5.97 16.56 -36.37
CA ALA A 139 -6.43 17.68 -37.19
C ALA A 139 -7.28 18.69 -36.36
N SER A 140 -7.83 18.29 -35.23
CA SER A 140 -8.56 19.19 -34.31
C SER A 140 -7.69 20.31 -33.74
N PHE A 141 -6.38 20.18 -33.77
CA PHE A 141 -5.42 21.21 -33.32
C PHE A 141 -5.26 22.35 -34.32
N ASN A 142 -5.63 22.17 -35.58
CA ASN A 142 -5.45 23.24 -36.60
C ASN A 142 -6.19 24.52 -36.23
N GLY A 143 -5.47 25.64 -36.30
CA GLY A 143 -5.98 26.97 -35.96
C GLY A 143 -6.19 27.24 -34.47
N LYS A 144 -5.92 26.26 -33.57
CA LYS A 144 -6.01 26.44 -32.13
C LYS A 144 -4.85 27.27 -31.58
N LYS A 145 -5.13 27.99 -30.50
CA LYS A 145 -4.15 28.81 -29.80
C LYS A 145 -3.46 27.95 -28.73
N ILE A 146 -2.19 27.62 -28.96
CA ILE A 146 -1.40 26.80 -28.05
C ILE A 146 -0.37 27.69 -27.33
N GLY A 147 -0.49 27.72 -26.01
CA GLY A 147 0.48 28.36 -25.13
C GLY A 147 1.79 27.60 -25.13
N VAL A 148 2.92 28.28 -25.40
CA VAL A 148 4.25 27.65 -25.39
C VAL A 148 5.29 28.65 -24.93
N LEU A 149 6.33 28.17 -24.22
CA LEU A 149 7.50 28.97 -23.89
C LEU A 149 8.33 29.17 -25.18
N MET A 150 8.19 30.35 -25.80
CA MET A 150 8.84 30.67 -27.09
C MET A 150 10.35 30.80 -26.91
N ASP A 151 11.08 30.55 -28.00
CA ASP A 151 12.56 30.58 -28.08
C ASP A 151 13.27 29.52 -27.21
N TYR A 152 12.51 28.50 -26.74
CA TYR A 152 13.01 27.41 -25.93
C TYR A 152 12.60 26.04 -26.50
N LEU A 153 13.14 24.98 -25.91
CA LEU A 153 12.92 23.60 -26.34
C LEU A 153 11.44 23.19 -26.50
N PRO A 154 10.48 23.59 -25.62
CA PRO A 154 9.06 23.28 -25.82
C PRO A 154 8.51 23.75 -27.19
N GLU A 155 8.91 24.92 -27.66
CA GLU A 155 8.49 25.43 -28.98
C GLU A 155 9.11 24.63 -30.12
N MET A 156 10.37 24.24 -29.99
CA MET A 156 11.02 23.39 -31.00
C MET A 156 10.29 22.04 -31.13
N VAL A 157 9.97 21.43 -30.01
CA VAL A 157 9.22 20.14 -29.97
C VAL A 157 7.82 20.31 -30.58
N LEU A 158 7.12 21.41 -30.29
CA LEU A 158 5.82 21.71 -30.88
C LEU A 158 5.92 21.87 -32.39
N ASN A 159 6.92 22.63 -32.90
CA ASN A 159 7.17 22.82 -34.32
C ASN A 159 7.46 21.50 -35.04
N GLU A 160 8.28 20.62 -34.46
CA GLU A 160 8.56 19.29 -35.01
C GLU A 160 7.30 18.42 -35.09
N TRP A 161 6.48 18.46 -34.05
CA TRP A 161 5.20 17.73 -34.00
C TRP A 161 4.24 18.27 -35.06
N GLU A 162 4.13 19.61 -35.22
CA GLU A 162 3.31 20.23 -36.25
C GLU A 162 3.77 19.84 -37.67
N MET A 163 5.07 19.87 -37.91
CA MET A 163 5.62 19.43 -39.21
C MET A 163 5.30 17.95 -39.47
N LYS A 164 5.47 17.10 -38.48
CA LYS A 164 5.20 15.65 -38.60
C LYS A 164 3.77 15.33 -38.99
N TYR A 165 2.80 16.08 -38.47
CA TYR A 165 1.37 15.82 -38.67
C TYR A 165 0.70 16.82 -39.59
N ASN A 166 1.49 17.72 -40.22
CA ASN A 166 1.00 18.81 -41.10
C ASN A 166 -0.07 19.67 -40.42
N LEU A 167 0.23 20.14 -39.20
CA LEU A 167 -0.65 20.96 -38.37
C LEU A 167 -0.20 22.42 -38.42
N HIS A 168 -1.12 23.34 -38.16
CA HIS A 168 -0.89 24.75 -38.06
C HIS A 168 -1.63 25.30 -36.83
N THR A 169 -0.95 25.38 -35.70
CA THR A 169 -1.47 26.03 -34.50
C THR A 169 -1.05 27.51 -34.44
N GLN A 170 -1.67 28.26 -33.55
CA GLN A 170 -1.28 29.64 -33.26
C GLN A 170 -0.47 29.64 -31.95
N HIS A 171 0.84 29.84 -32.01
CA HIS A 171 1.67 29.92 -30.83
C HIS A 171 1.39 31.20 -30.05
N VAL A 172 1.17 31.04 -28.75
CA VAL A 172 0.97 32.14 -27.80
C VAL A 172 2.03 32.01 -26.70
N ASN A 173 2.89 33.05 -26.60
CA ASN A 173 3.93 33.02 -25.58
C ASN A 173 3.34 32.89 -24.15
N VAL A 174 3.88 31.98 -23.37
CA VAL A 174 3.63 31.83 -21.92
C VAL A 174 4.98 31.86 -21.20
N SER A 175 5.04 32.50 -20.05
CA SER A 175 6.28 32.61 -19.29
C SER A 175 6.55 31.39 -18.37
N ASN A 176 5.51 30.69 -17.95
CA ASN A 176 5.55 29.50 -17.11
C ASN A 176 4.17 28.83 -17.04
N ASN A 177 4.06 27.73 -16.31
CA ASN A 177 2.80 27.00 -16.14
C ASN A 177 1.70 27.87 -15.48
N GLU A 178 2.04 28.74 -14.55
CA GLU A 178 1.05 29.60 -13.86
C GLU A 178 0.42 30.61 -14.84
N ASP A 179 1.24 31.24 -15.69
CA ASP A 179 0.76 32.14 -16.75
C ASP A 179 -0.09 31.37 -17.78
N ALA A 180 0.31 30.14 -18.14
CA ALA A 180 -0.48 29.28 -19.01
C ALA A 180 -1.84 28.94 -18.42
N LEU A 181 -1.90 28.54 -17.15
CA LEU A 181 -3.15 28.26 -16.43
C LEU A 181 -4.07 29.46 -16.39
N LYS A 182 -3.53 30.65 -16.15
CA LYS A 182 -4.31 31.89 -16.19
C LYS A 182 -4.85 32.19 -17.59
N LYS A 183 -4.03 32.07 -18.63
CA LYS A 183 -4.44 32.30 -20.02
C LYS A 183 -5.51 31.31 -20.50
N ILE A 184 -5.42 30.04 -20.05
CA ILE A 184 -6.44 29.03 -20.34
C ILE A 184 -7.77 29.34 -19.59
N ALA A 185 -7.67 29.81 -18.33
CA ALA A 185 -8.84 30.24 -17.56
C ALA A 185 -9.55 31.43 -18.23
N ASP A 186 -8.79 32.38 -18.74
CA ASP A 186 -9.28 33.57 -19.46
C ASP A 186 -9.78 33.28 -20.89
N GLY A 187 -9.64 32.04 -21.41
CA GLY A 187 -9.98 31.68 -22.79
C GLY A 187 -9.08 32.29 -23.85
N LYS A 188 -7.85 32.70 -23.48
CA LYS A 188 -6.85 33.28 -24.39
C LYS A 188 -6.08 32.23 -25.18
N ILE A 189 -5.99 31.01 -24.63
CA ILE A 189 -5.39 29.82 -25.25
C ILE A 189 -6.33 28.63 -25.10
N ASP A 190 -6.28 27.70 -26.05
CA ASP A 190 -7.08 26.47 -26.06
C ASP A 190 -6.36 25.31 -25.31
N GLY A 191 -5.03 25.34 -25.33
CA GLY A 191 -4.14 24.41 -24.62
C GLY A 191 -2.78 25.03 -24.44
N PHE A 192 -1.88 24.33 -23.74
CA PHE A 192 -0.46 24.76 -23.62
C PHE A 192 0.48 23.57 -23.56
N VAL A 193 1.71 23.77 -24.01
CA VAL A 193 2.78 22.79 -23.95
C VAL A 193 3.50 22.90 -22.63
N SER A 194 3.66 21.79 -21.95
CA SER A 194 4.49 21.66 -20.76
C SER A 194 5.11 20.27 -20.70
N LEU A 195 6.11 20.13 -19.84
CA LEU A 195 6.63 18.81 -19.45
C LEU A 195 5.55 17.92 -18.88
N GLU A 196 5.70 16.62 -19.01
CA GLU A 196 4.88 15.64 -18.29
C GLU A 196 5.07 15.86 -16.79
N ASP A 197 4.07 16.48 -16.15
CA ASP A 197 4.14 16.92 -14.75
C ASP A 197 2.85 16.52 -14.02
N SER A 198 2.99 15.63 -13.04
CA SER A 198 1.87 15.16 -12.21
C SER A 198 1.14 16.29 -11.45
N ARG A 199 1.80 17.42 -11.22
CA ARG A 199 1.22 18.58 -10.53
C ARG A 199 0.13 19.27 -11.36
N LEU A 200 0.24 19.24 -12.69
CA LEU A 200 -0.77 19.87 -13.58
C LEU A 200 -2.13 19.21 -13.48
N GLY A 201 -2.19 17.91 -13.20
CA GLY A 201 -3.44 17.22 -12.86
C GLY A 201 -4.13 17.80 -11.61
N GLY A 202 -3.33 18.16 -10.59
CA GLY A 202 -3.83 18.83 -9.36
C GLY A 202 -4.40 20.22 -9.60
N TYR A 203 -4.01 20.89 -10.69
CA TYR A 203 -4.59 22.17 -11.15
C TYR A 203 -5.77 21.98 -12.12
N GLY A 204 -6.27 20.75 -12.25
CA GLY A 204 -7.41 20.44 -13.11
C GLY A 204 -7.06 20.53 -14.61
N MET A 205 -5.84 20.22 -15.00
CA MET A 205 -5.44 20.14 -16.41
C MET A 205 -5.28 18.69 -16.84
N ALA A 206 -5.68 18.39 -18.07
CA ALA A 206 -5.51 17.09 -18.68
C ALA A 206 -4.37 17.12 -19.71
N ALA A 207 -3.44 16.19 -19.62
CA ALA A 207 -2.52 15.90 -20.71
C ALA A 207 -3.31 15.25 -21.85
N LEU A 208 -3.47 15.95 -22.98
CA LEU A 208 -4.22 15.45 -24.13
C LEU A 208 -3.38 14.53 -24.99
N THR A 209 -2.17 14.94 -25.33
CA THR A 209 -1.30 14.18 -26.21
C THR A 209 0.17 14.48 -25.91
N ASN A 210 1.00 13.46 -26.03
CA ASN A 210 2.44 13.63 -26.06
C ASN A 210 2.85 14.10 -27.46
N ILE A 211 3.63 15.18 -27.53
CA ILE A 211 4.08 15.79 -28.80
C ILE A 211 5.54 15.52 -29.10
N GLY A 212 6.31 15.02 -28.15
CA GLY A 212 7.71 14.67 -28.30
C GLY A 212 8.42 14.49 -26.99
N SER A 213 9.71 14.19 -27.08
CA SER A 213 10.57 14.05 -25.90
C SER A 213 11.98 14.53 -26.21
N SER A 214 12.71 14.96 -25.18
CA SER A 214 14.11 15.30 -25.21
C SER A 214 14.87 14.46 -24.20
N LYS A 215 16.10 14.07 -24.54
CA LYS A 215 16.96 13.36 -23.60
C LYS A 215 17.55 14.32 -22.58
N ILE A 216 17.56 13.91 -21.32
CA ILE A 216 18.17 14.64 -20.21
C ILE A 216 19.39 13.92 -19.68
N TYR A 217 20.33 14.68 -19.19
CA TYR A 217 21.65 14.24 -18.78
C TYR A 217 22.03 14.86 -17.43
N PHE A 218 23.02 14.29 -16.77
CA PHE A 218 23.78 15.01 -15.76
C PHE A 218 24.77 15.93 -16.42
N ALA A 219 24.73 17.23 -16.08
CA ALA A 219 25.73 18.20 -16.48
C ALA A 219 26.79 18.32 -15.39
N ILE A 220 28.07 18.30 -15.76
CA ILE A 220 29.22 18.25 -14.86
C ILE A 220 30.11 19.47 -15.18
N GLY A 221 30.69 20.08 -14.15
CA GLY A 221 31.64 21.17 -14.32
C GLY A 221 32.81 20.77 -15.20
N GLN A 222 33.27 21.68 -16.09
CA GLN A 222 34.34 21.42 -17.04
C GLN A 222 35.65 20.91 -16.41
N SER A 223 35.93 21.31 -15.16
CA SER A 223 37.13 20.93 -14.40
C SER A 223 37.07 19.48 -13.86
N HIS A 224 35.88 18.84 -13.88
CA HIS A 224 35.61 17.56 -13.20
C HIS A 224 35.48 16.38 -14.19
N SER A 225 36.43 16.21 -15.09
CA SER A 225 36.46 15.09 -16.05
C SER A 225 36.59 13.71 -15.36
N ASP A 226 37.19 13.68 -14.16
CA ASP A 226 37.26 12.49 -13.29
C ASP A 226 35.87 12.08 -12.80
N LEU A 227 35.05 13.04 -12.29
CA LEU A 227 33.68 12.78 -11.88
C LEU A 227 32.83 12.27 -13.05
N LYS A 228 33.00 12.88 -14.26
CA LYS A 228 32.31 12.37 -15.46
C LYS A 228 32.65 10.91 -15.74
N THR A 229 33.92 10.54 -15.64
CA THR A 229 34.34 9.14 -15.90
C THR A 229 33.74 8.17 -14.91
N GLU A 230 33.73 8.51 -13.61
CA GLU A 230 33.14 7.70 -12.56
C GLU A 230 31.62 7.60 -12.72
N LEU A 231 30.95 8.71 -13.03
CA LEU A 231 29.52 8.80 -13.30
C LEU A 231 29.11 7.90 -14.49
N ASP A 232 29.81 8.05 -15.62
CA ASP A 232 29.53 7.28 -16.84
C ASP A 232 29.70 5.77 -16.60
N ASN A 233 30.69 5.36 -15.80
CA ASN A 233 30.89 3.97 -15.43
C ASN A 233 29.76 3.45 -14.53
N ALA A 234 29.32 4.26 -13.56
CA ALA A 234 28.21 3.89 -12.68
C ALA A 234 26.90 3.77 -13.47
N MET A 235 26.60 4.75 -14.33
CA MET A 235 25.38 4.74 -15.15
C MET A 235 25.37 3.56 -16.13
N ARG A 236 26.51 3.20 -16.72
CA ARG A 236 26.62 2.01 -17.59
C ARG A 236 26.29 0.74 -16.80
N ARG A 237 26.87 0.59 -15.61
CA ARG A 237 26.59 -0.58 -14.75
C ARG A 237 25.13 -0.64 -14.32
N ILE A 238 24.51 0.49 -14.00
CA ILE A 238 23.08 0.56 -13.70
C ILE A 238 22.26 0.07 -14.90
N THR A 239 22.59 0.54 -16.12
CA THR A 239 21.88 0.13 -17.35
C THR A 239 22.13 -1.35 -17.69
N ASP A 240 23.32 -1.88 -17.44
CA ASP A 240 23.64 -3.29 -17.67
C ASP A 240 22.90 -4.20 -16.67
N ASP A 241 22.82 -3.80 -15.39
CA ASP A 241 22.16 -4.56 -14.34
C ASP A 241 20.62 -4.45 -14.43
N ASP A 242 20.09 -3.28 -14.85
CA ASP A 242 18.68 -2.99 -14.97
C ASP A 242 18.40 -2.01 -16.13
N PRO A 243 18.18 -2.52 -17.35
CA PRO A 243 17.94 -1.68 -18.53
C PRO A 243 16.69 -0.80 -18.46
N TYR A 244 15.76 -1.10 -17.56
CA TYR A 244 14.48 -0.38 -17.42
C TYR A 244 14.45 0.56 -16.21
N TYR A 245 15.55 0.70 -15.47
CA TYR A 245 15.62 1.47 -14.23
C TYR A 245 15.14 2.92 -14.40
N ALA A 246 15.63 3.62 -15.44
CA ALA A 246 15.21 4.99 -15.73
C ALA A 246 13.70 5.10 -16.06
N ASP A 247 13.17 4.13 -16.81
CA ASP A 247 11.74 4.08 -17.17
C ASP A 247 10.85 3.79 -15.94
N GLU A 248 11.31 2.94 -15.03
CA GLU A 248 10.60 2.65 -13.78
C GLU A 248 10.57 3.87 -12.87
N LEU A 249 11.70 4.56 -12.71
CA LEU A 249 11.75 5.82 -11.97
C LEU A 249 10.86 6.89 -12.62
N HIS A 250 10.86 6.99 -13.95
CA HIS A 250 10.00 7.93 -14.66
C HIS A 250 8.51 7.64 -14.35
N LYS A 251 8.09 6.38 -14.41
CA LYS A 251 6.72 5.99 -14.06
C LYS A 251 6.38 6.32 -12.62
N GLN A 252 7.32 6.17 -11.69
CA GLN A 252 7.09 6.39 -10.28
C GLN A 252 7.01 7.86 -9.89
N PHE A 253 7.81 8.74 -10.51
CA PHE A 253 8.01 10.10 -10.04
C PHE A 253 7.55 11.19 -11.01
N LEU A 254 7.61 10.94 -12.32
CA LEU A 254 7.37 11.94 -13.35
C LEU A 254 6.10 11.67 -14.16
N SER A 255 5.68 10.39 -14.30
CA SER A 255 4.47 10.14 -15.06
C SER A 255 3.28 10.81 -14.37
N VAL A 256 2.54 11.54 -15.14
CA VAL A 256 1.23 12.02 -14.75
C VAL A 256 0.37 10.79 -14.53
N ASP A 257 -0.20 10.63 -13.34
CA ASP A 257 -1.45 9.90 -13.22
C ASP A 257 -2.42 10.63 -14.14
N SER A 258 -2.45 10.18 -15.39
CA SER A 258 -3.24 10.84 -16.41
C SER A 258 -4.69 10.75 -15.96
N VAL A 259 -5.24 11.87 -15.51
CA VAL A 259 -6.69 12.00 -15.33
C VAL A 259 -7.25 11.84 -16.73
N TYR A 260 -7.73 10.64 -17.02
CA TYR A 260 -8.29 10.35 -18.32
C TYR A 260 -9.68 10.99 -18.41
N PHE A 261 -9.81 11.97 -19.30
CA PHE A 261 -11.09 12.60 -19.59
C PHE A 261 -11.73 11.95 -20.80
N LEU A 262 -13.05 11.91 -20.78
CA LEU A 262 -13.81 11.51 -21.95
C LEU A 262 -13.72 12.59 -23.03
N THR A 263 -13.49 12.16 -24.28
CA THR A 263 -13.61 13.03 -25.44
C THR A 263 -15.07 13.44 -25.66
N GLY A 264 -15.29 14.50 -26.43
CA GLY A 264 -16.66 14.89 -26.78
C GLY A 264 -17.47 13.80 -27.48
N GLU A 265 -16.79 12.99 -28.32
CA GLU A 265 -17.38 11.85 -29.00
C GLU A 265 -17.79 10.74 -28.00
N GLU A 266 -16.93 10.42 -27.03
CA GLU A 266 -17.23 9.46 -25.97
C GLU A 266 -18.37 9.92 -25.06
N GLN A 267 -18.41 11.21 -24.69
CA GLN A 267 -19.50 11.79 -23.91
C GLN A 267 -20.82 11.73 -24.68
N LYS A 268 -20.80 12.09 -25.96
CA LYS A 268 -21.97 11.98 -26.84
C LYS A 268 -22.45 10.55 -26.93
N TRP A 269 -21.53 9.62 -27.19
CA TRP A 269 -21.85 8.19 -27.28
C TRP A 269 -22.49 7.69 -25.97
N LEU A 270 -21.93 7.99 -24.80
CA LEU A 270 -22.49 7.60 -23.51
C LEU A 270 -23.87 8.20 -23.26
N SER A 271 -24.10 9.45 -23.67
CA SER A 271 -25.39 10.12 -23.51
C SER A 271 -26.49 9.49 -24.38
N GLU A 272 -26.14 9.05 -25.59
CA GLU A 272 -27.06 8.42 -26.55
C GLU A 272 -27.27 6.92 -26.24
N HIS A 273 -26.21 6.22 -25.83
CA HIS A 273 -26.24 4.78 -25.53
C HIS A 273 -26.94 4.48 -24.19
N GLY A 274 -26.75 5.32 -23.18
CA GLY A 274 -27.29 5.15 -21.84
C GLY A 274 -26.45 4.18 -20.99
N ALA A 275 -27.09 3.15 -20.42
CA ALA A 275 -26.38 2.21 -19.53
C ALA A 275 -25.56 1.17 -20.33
N ILE A 276 -24.30 0.98 -19.96
CA ILE A 276 -23.44 -0.06 -20.50
C ILE A 276 -23.92 -1.42 -19.99
N LYS A 277 -24.27 -2.32 -20.90
CA LYS A 277 -24.82 -3.64 -20.58
C LYS A 277 -23.67 -4.63 -20.38
N ILE A 278 -23.48 -5.07 -19.12
CA ILE A 278 -22.42 -6.01 -18.74
C ILE A 278 -22.98 -7.43 -18.71
N GLY A 279 -22.42 -8.32 -19.54
CA GLY A 279 -22.62 -9.75 -19.40
C GLY A 279 -21.69 -10.35 -18.35
N TYR A 280 -22.21 -11.22 -17.49
CA TYR A 280 -21.42 -11.91 -16.48
C TYR A 280 -21.89 -13.37 -16.30
N LEU A 281 -21.01 -14.26 -15.85
CA LEU A 281 -21.36 -15.62 -15.50
C LEU A 281 -22.04 -15.68 -14.12
N ILE A 282 -23.16 -16.40 -14.04
CA ILE A 282 -23.86 -16.64 -12.78
C ILE A 282 -23.03 -17.66 -11.97
N ASN A 283 -22.73 -17.34 -10.68
CA ASN A 283 -21.97 -18.20 -9.76
C ASN A 283 -20.53 -18.50 -10.20
N ASP A 284 -19.83 -17.50 -10.66
CA ASP A 284 -18.41 -17.60 -10.95
C ASP A 284 -17.54 -17.25 -9.73
N GLY A 285 -17.48 -18.16 -8.81
CA GLY A 285 -16.49 -18.32 -7.72
C GLY A 285 -16.00 -17.07 -6.98
N GLY A 286 -16.84 -16.13 -6.61
CA GLY A 286 -16.44 -14.88 -5.93
C GLY A 286 -16.28 -13.70 -6.90
N VAL A 287 -16.11 -13.94 -8.19
CA VAL A 287 -16.09 -12.88 -9.21
C VAL A 287 -17.50 -12.35 -9.44
N SER A 288 -18.48 -13.23 -9.56
CA SER A 288 -19.89 -12.86 -9.69
C SER A 288 -20.80 -13.97 -9.15
N THR A 289 -21.73 -13.58 -8.29
CA THR A 289 -22.72 -14.47 -7.69
C THR A 289 -24.09 -13.82 -7.75
N LEU A 290 -25.07 -14.54 -8.28
CA LEU A 290 -26.47 -14.12 -8.30
C LEU A 290 -27.24 -14.85 -7.20
N ASP A 291 -27.77 -14.12 -6.24
CA ASP A 291 -28.74 -14.65 -5.30
C ASP A 291 -30.09 -14.79 -6.04
N THR A 292 -30.49 -16.03 -6.30
CA THR A 292 -31.71 -16.34 -7.07
C THR A 292 -33.00 -16.01 -6.30
N GLU A 293 -32.95 -15.89 -4.97
CA GLU A 293 -34.11 -15.53 -4.15
C GLU A 293 -34.36 -14.02 -4.15
N THR A 294 -33.29 -13.24 -4.07
CA THR A 294 -33.36 -11.77 -3.98
C THR A 294 -33.11 -11.07 -5.31
N GLY A 295 -32.57 -11.77 -6.31
CA GLY A 295 -32.13 -11.19 -7.58
C GLY A 295 -30.89 -10.29 -7.45
N LYS A 296 -30.21 -10.30 -6.29
CA LYS A 296 -29.07 -9.42 -6.03
C LYS A 296 -27.77 -10.05 -6.52
N VAL A 297 -27.00 -9.26 -7.26
CA VAL A 297 -25.64 -9.62 -7.70
C VAL A 297 -24.62 -9.17 -6.64
N SER A 298 -23.65 -10.01 -6.38
CA SER A 298 -22.52 -9.74 -5.48
C SER A 298 -21.22 -10.28 -6.10
N GLY A 299 -20.07 -9.90 -5.53
CA GLY A 299 -18.75 -10.31 -6.01
C GLY A 299 -17.94 -9.16 -6.58
N LEU A 300 -16.77 -9.48 -7.10
CA LEU A 300 -15.80 -8.51 -7.65
C LEU A 300 -16.40 -7.57 -8.71
N ILE A 301 -17.39 -8.05 -9.48
CA ILE A 301 -18.14 -7.25 -10.45
C ILE A 301 -18.78 -6.01 -9.80
N MET A 302 -19.29 -6.13 -8.57
CA MET A 302 -19.92 -5.02 -7.88
C MET A 302 -18.89 -4.02 -7.36
N ASP A 303 -17.71 -4.49 -6.92
CA ASP A 303 -16.61 -3.61 -6.53
C ASP A 303 -16.07 -2.86 -7.74
N TYR A 304 -15.93 -3.52 -8.89
CA TYR A 304 -15.59 -2.85 -10.15
C TYR A 304 -16.59 -1.75 -10.48
N ILE A 305 -17.88 -2.04 -10.49
CA ILE A 305 -18.92 -1.07 -10.81
C ILE A 305 -18.85 0.12 -9.85
N GLN A 306 -18.71 -0.12 -8.56
CA GLN A 306 -18.63 0.93 -7.55
C GLN A 306 -17.41 1.85 -7.76
N LEU A 307 -16.26 1.29 -8.14
CA LEU A 307 -15.06 2.06 -8.43
C LEU A 307 -15.14 2.78 -9.78
N ALA A 308 -15.66 2.10 -10.82
CA ALA A 308 -15.72 2.61 -12.19
C ALA A 308 -16.79 3.69 -12.38
N GLN A 309 -17.90 3.60 -11.64
CA GLN A 309 -19.08 4.43 -11.85
C GLN A 309 -18.79 5.93 -11.80
N ASN A 310 -17.89 6.37 -10.92
CA ASN A 310 -17.57 7.79 -10.70
C ASN A 310 -16.06 8.07 -10.79
N CYS A 311 -15.27 7.19 -11.44
CA CYS A 311 -13.83 7.40 -11.52
C CYS A 311 -13.43 8.47 -12.55
N LEU A 312 -14.26 8.70 -13.57
CA LEU A 312 -14.02 9.70 -14.61
C LEU A 312 -14.63 11.04 -14.18
N GLU A 313 -13.83 12.08 -14.16
CA GLU A 313 -14.25 13.39 -13.67
C GLU A 313 -15.40 13.99 -14.50
N GLY A 314 -16.42 14.48 -13.80
CA GLY A 314 -17.60 15.08 -14.41
C GLY A 314 -18.57 14.10 -15.09
N GLN A 315 -18.33 12.79 -14.99
CA GLN A 315 -19.18 11.77 -15.62
C GLN A 315 -19.54 10.66 -14.63
N THR A 316 -20.78 10.22 -14.71
CA THR A 316 -21.26 9.04 -13.99
C THR A 316 -21.64 7.96 -15.00
N LEU A 317 -20.86 6.87 -15.02
CA LEU A 317 -21.16 5.73 -15.86
C LEU A 317 -22.34 4.94 -15.27
N LYS A 318 -23.26 4.53 -16.14
CA LYS A 318 -24.38 3.66 -15.76
C LYS A 318 -24.16 2.27 -16.31
N PHE A 319 -24.43 1.26 -15.48
CA PHE A 319 -24.25 -0.14 -15.85
C PHE A 319 -25.55 -0.91 -15.67
N ASP A 320 -25.81 -1.85 -16.62
CA ASP A 320 -26.94 -2.79 -16.58
C ASP A 320 -26.38 -4.21 -16.62
N LEU A 321 -26.69 -5.04 -15.62
CA LEU A 321 -26.12 -6.37 -15.43
C LEU A 321 -27.01 -7.46 -16.05
N LYS A 322 -26.41 -8.34 -16.86
CA LYS A 322 -27.09 -9.49 -17.46
C LYS A 322 -26.33 -10.78 -17.18
N GLY A 323 -26.92 -11.65 -16.34
CA GLY A 323 -26.35 -12.95 -15.98
C GLY A 323 -26.55 -14.00 -17.06
N TYR A 324 -25.54 -14.82 -17.26
CA TYR A 324 -25.54 -15.97 -18.17
C TYR A 324 -25.08 -17.23 -17.44
N ASP A 325 -25.62 -18.38 -17.82
CA ASP A 325 -25.27 -19.70 -17.27
C ASP A 325 -24.09 -20.35 -17.97
N SER A 326 -23.67 -19.80 -19.12
CA SER A 326 -22.50 -20.30 -19.85
C SER A 326 -21.80 -19.17 -20.62
N GLN A 327 -20.49 -19.36 -20.80
CA GLN A 327 -19.64 -18.42 -21.54
C GLN A 327 -20.06 -18.33 -23.02
N GLU A 328 -20.45 -19.45 -23.63
CA GLU A 328 -20.91 -19.48 -25.01
C GLU A 328 -22.15 -18.63 -25.25
N LYS A 329 -23.14 -18.69 -24.32
CA LYS A 329 -24.35 -17.85 -24.41
C LYS A 329 -24.02 -16.37 -24.23
N MET A 330 -23.08 -16.07 -23.36
CA MET A 330 -22.62 -14.72 -23.10
C MET A 330 -21.86 -14.15 -24.31
N GLN A 331 -20.95 -14.93 -24.91
CA GLN A 331 -20.24 -14.56 -26.14
C GLN A 331 -21.21 -14.33 -27.31
N LYS A 332 -22.21 -15.22 -27.48
CA LYS A 332 -23.27 -15.03 -28.46
C LYS A 332 -24.06 -13.75 -28.20
N ALA A 333 -24.37 -13.44 -26.96
CA ALA A 333 -25.08 -12.21 -26.59
C ALA A 333 -24.28 -10.95 -26.90
N LEU A 334 -22.95 -10.98 -26.74
CA LEU A 334 -22.04 -9.90 -27.14
C LEU A 334 -22.05 -9.73 -28.68
N HIS A 335 -21.92 -10.82 -29.41
CA HIS A 335 -21.98 -10.82 -30.89
C HIS A 335 -23.33 -10.26 -31.39
N ASP A 336 -24.45 -10.70 -30.80
CA ASP A 336 -25.81 -10.25 -31.14
C ASP A 336 -26.13 -8.82 -30.70
N GLY A 337 -25.23 -8.12 -29.97
CA GLY A 337 -25.44 -6.76 -29.44
C GLY A 337 -26.46 -6.69 -28.30
N LYS A 338 -26.73 -7.82 -27.61
CA LYS A 338 -27.62 -7.86 -26.44
C LYS A 338 -26.93 -7.37 -25.17
N ILE A 339 -25.60 -7.45 -25.13
CA ILE A 339 -24.69 -6.89 -24.15
C ILE A 339 -23.60 -6.10 -24.86
N ASP A 340 -22.99 -5.16 -24.17
CA ASP A 340 -21.94 -4.29 -24.71
C ASP A 340 -20.54 -4.81 -24.37
N MET A 341 -20.42 -5.46 -23.22
CA MET A 341 -19.16 -6.05 -22.76
C MET A 341 -19.37 -7.34 -21.97
N ILE A 342 -18.35 -8.18 -21.96
CA ILE A 342 -18.21 -9.32 -21.04
C ILE A 342 -17.33 -8.87 -19.87
N PHE A 343 -17.79 -9.12 -18.63
CA PHE A 343 -17.13 -8.61 -17.43
C PHE A 343 -15.72 -9.15 -17.28
N HIS A 344 -15.47 -10.43 -17.56
CA HIS A 344 -14.10 -10.90 -17.60
C HIS A 344 -13.88 -12.01 -18.60
N VAL A 345 -12.72 -11.95 -19.22
CA VAL A 345 -12.16 -13.01 -20.07
C VAL A 345 -10.66 -13.09 -19.82
N MET A 346 -10.09 -14.27 -20.02
CA MET A 346 -8.64 -14.41 -20.02
C MET A 346 -8.04 -13.62 -21.18
N GLN A 347 -6.99 -12.85 -20.92
CA GLN A 347 -6.29 -12.07 -21.93
C GLN A 347 -5.55 -13.02 -22.89
N ASN A 348 -6.17 -13.29 -24.03
CA ASN A 348 -5.64 -14.10 -25.12
C ASN A 348 -6.06 -13.46 -26.44
N THR A 349 -5.12 -12.78 -27.10
CA THR A 349 -5.38 -12.04 -28.34
C THR A 349 -5.82 -12.94 -29.48
N ASN A 350 -5.28 -14.16 -29.58
CA ASN A 350 -5.65 -15.11 -30.62
C ASN A 350 -7.11 -15.57 -30.47
N ALA A 351 -7.50 -15.95 -29.24
CA ALA A 351 -8.88 -16.31 -28.94
C ALA A 351 -9.84 -15.13 -29.15
N ALA A 352 -9.43 -13.91 -28.79
CA ALA A 352 -10.23 -12.72 -29.03
C ALA A 352 -10.46 -12.47 -30.54
N GLU A 353 -9.43 -12.68 -31.36
CA GLU A 353 -9.54 -12.56 -32.80
C GLU A 353 -10.53 -13.60 -33.38
N GLU A 354 -10.39 -14.87 -33.01
CA GLU A 354 -11.25 -15.96 -33.44
C GLU A 354 -12.71 -15.75 -33.04
N LEU A 355 -12.94 -15.20 -31.84
CA LEU A 355 -14.28 -14.95 -31.29
C LEU A 355 -14.86 -13.59 -31.67
N GLY A 356 -14.12 -12.75 -32.40
CA GLY A 356 -14.59 -11.49 -32.96
C GLY A 356 -14.84 -10.39 -31.92
N TYR A 357 -14.03 -10.33 -30.85
CA TYR A 357 -14.07 -9.25 -29.89
C TYR A 357 -12.69 -8.60 -29.69
N ASP A 358 -12.69 -7.39 -29.13
CA ASP A 358 -11.51 -6.66 -28.71
C ASP A 358 -11.37 -6.74 -27.19
N LEU A 359 -10.11 -6.79 -26.70
CA LEU A 359 -9.81 -6.86 -25.27
C LEU A 359 -9.43 -5.45 -24.75
N THR A 360 -9.90 -5.14 -23.55
CA THR A 360 -9.39 -3.96 -22.82
C THR A 360 -7.95 -4.20 -22.35
N ASP A 361 -7.34 -3.14 -21.82
CA ASP A 361 -6.15 -3.27 -20.98
C ASP A 361 -6.40 -4.28 -19.85
N THR A 362 -5.32 -4.85 -19.30
CA THR A 362 -5.41 -5.80 -18.18
C THR A 362 -6.07 -5.11 -16.97
N VAL A 363 -7.15 -5.70 -16.46
CA VAL A 363 -7.88 -5.19 -15.29
C VAL A 363 -7.27 -5.69 -13.99
N TRP A 364 -6.93 -7.00 -13.94
CA TRP A 364 -6.17 -7.59 -12.83
C TRP A 364 -5.34 -8.79 -13.27
N LYS A 365 -4.42 -9.20 -12.42
CA LYS A 365 -3.56 -10.37 -12.60
C LYS A 365 -3.69 -11.28 -11.39
N TYR A 366 -3.54 -12.58 -11.58
CA TYR A 366 -3.45 -13.56 -10.50
C TYR A 366 -2.40 -14.62 -10.79
N ASN A 367 -1.86 -15.20 -9.72
CA ASN A 367 -0.90 -16.28 -9.85
C ASN A 367 -1.61 -17.55 -10.32
N MET A 368 -1.00 -18.23 -11.28
CA MET A 368 -1.42 -19.55 -11.71
C MET A 368 -0.55 -20.62 -11.06
N ALA A 369 -1.14 -21.75 -10.76
CA ALA A 369 -0.42 -22.87 -10.18
C ALA A 369 -0.80 -24.21 -10.82
N ALA A 370 0.20 -25.06 -10.96
CA ALA A 370 0.06 -26.45 -11.30
C ALA A 370 0.06 -27.30 -10.02
N ALA A 371 -1.05 -27.98 -9.73
CA ALA A 371 -1.12 -28.95 -8.64
C ALA A 371 -0.77 -30.33 -9.18
N THR A 372 0.30 -30.95 -8.67
CA THR A 372 0.88 -32.19 -9.17
C THR A 372 1.25 -33.14 -8.04
N VAL A 373 1.32 -34.44 -8.33
CA VAL A 373 1.89 -35.46 -7.44
C VAL A 373 3.39 -35.70 -7.67
N LYS A 374 3.96 -35.09 -8.71
CA LYS A 374 5.38 -35.21 -9.04
C LYS A 374 6.23 -34.41 -8.06
N LYS A 375 7.34 -34.95 -7.58
CA LYS A 375 8.29 -34.25 -6.71
C LYS A 375 9.00 -33.08 -7.39
N SER A 376 9.17 -33.13 -8.69
CA SER A 376 9.69 -32.07 -9.54
C SER A 376 8.74 -31.86 -10.70
N PHE A 377 8.38 -30.62 -10.98
CA PHE A 377 7.55 -30.21 -12.07
C PHE A 377 8.28 -29.13 -12.87
N ASP A 378 8.42 -29.36 -14.17
CA ASP A 378 9.04 -28.41 -15.10
C ASP A 378 7.94 -27.88 -16.02
N GLU A 379 7.62 -26.59 -15.90
CA GLU A 379 6.59 -25.95 -16.71
C GLU A 379 6.97 -25.78 -18.18
N ASN A 380 8.28 -25.81 -18.50
CA ASN A 380 8.77 -25.70 -19.87
C ASN A 380 8.75 -27.05 -20.62
N ALA A 381 8.54 -28.15 -19.92
CA ALA A 381 8.38 -29.47 -20.53
C ALA A 381 7.00 -29.65 -21.15
N GLU A 382 6.87 -30.69 -22.01
CA GLU A 382 5.57 -31.17 -22.45
C GLU A 382 4.83 -31.78 -21.25
N ASN A 383 3.70 -31.19 -20.85
CA ASN A 383 2.88 -31.68 -19.75
C ASN A 383 1.45 -31.97 -20.23
N THR A 384 0.81 -32.97 -19.67
CA THR A 384 -0.62 -33.18 -19.78
C THR A 384 -1.31 -32.48 -18.61
N VAL A 385 -2.15 -31.49 -18.89
CA VAL A 385 -2.85 -30.72 -17.89
C VAL A 385 -4.33 -31.08 -17.83
N ALA A 386 -4.81 -31.35 -16.62
CA ALA A 386 -6.22 -31.60 -16.34
C ALA A 386 -6.93 -30.28 -15.97
N ILE A 387 -8.01 -29.98 -16.69
CA ILE A 387 -8.85 -28.80 -16.40
C ILE A 387 -10.33 -29.20 -16.41
N PRO A 388 -11.21 -28.48 -15.69
CA PRO A 388 -12.66 -28.66 -15.83
C PRO A 388 -13.13 -28.15 -17.18
N ARG A 389 -14.04 -28.89 -17.82
CA ARG A 389 -14.61 -28.53 -19.13
C ARG A 389 -15.33 -27.18 -19.13
N GLU A 390 -15.94 -26.83 -18.01
CA GLU A 390 -16.68 -25.57 -17.86
C GLU A 390 -15.78 -24.34 -17.82
N ASN A 391 -14.46 -24.51 -17.64
CA ASN A 391 -13.51 -23.41 -17.53
C ASN A 391 -12.71 -23.23 -18.82
N SER A 392 -13.32 -22.55 -19.79
CA SER A 392 -12.67 -22.23 -21.08
C SER A 392 -11.49 -21.24 -20.90
N ASP A 393 -11.47 -20.46 -19.82
CA ASP A 393 -10.39 -19.51 -19.54
C ASP A 393 -9.08 -20.23 -19.24
N LEU A 394 -9.11 -21.35 -18.50
CA LEU A 394 -7.92 -22.17 -18.28
C LEU A 394 -7.38 -22.79 -19.57
N LYS A 395 -8.28 -23.22 -20.46
CA LYS A 395 -7.89 -23.73 -21.78
C LYS A 395 -7.23 -22.62 -22.60
N SER A 396 -7.83 -21.44 -22.61
CA SER A 396 -7.30 -20.25 -23.28
C SER A 396 -5.93 -19.85 -22.71
N TYR A 397 -5.77 -19.88 -21.39
CA TYR A 397 -4.50 -19.63 -20.73
C TYR A 397 -3.41 -20.61 -21.16
N VAL A 398 -3.70 -21.92 -21.15
CA VAL A 398 -2.74 -22.95 -21.56
C VAL A 398 -2.35 -22.78 -23.01
N SER A 399 -3.32 -22.63 -23.90
CA SER A 399 -3.05 -22.51 -25.35
C SER A 399 -2.16 -21.29 -25.68
N TYR A 400 -2.26 -20.22 -24.92
CA TYR A 400 -1.51 -19.00 -25.13
C TYR A 400 -0.11 -19.03 -24.48
N ASN A 401 -0.03 -19.47 -23.22
CA ASN A 401 1.21 -19.38 -22.44
C ASN A 401 2.08 -20.64 -22.49
N TYR A 402 1.46 -21.81 -22.70
CA TYR A 402 2.11 -23.13 -22.70
C TYR A 402 1.60 -23.99 -23.88
N PRO A 403 1.85 -23.57 -25.14
CA PRO A 403 1.34 -24.26 -26.32
C PRO A 403 1.85 -25.69 -26.44
N GLN A 404 2.94 -26.06 -25.74
CA GLN A 404 3.50 -27.40 -25.64
C GLN A 404 2.71 -28.33 -24.71
N TRP A 405 1.77 -27.80 -23.89
CA TRP A 405 0.99 -28.61 -22.98
C TRP A 405 -0.24 -29.22 -23.65
N HIS A 406 -0.57 -30.44 -23.26
CA HIS A 406 -1.74 -31.16 -23.75
C HIS A 406 -2.91 -31.05 -22.78
N VAL A 407 -3.96 -30.35 -23.17
CA VAL A 407 -5.15 -30.15 -22.33
C VAL A 407 -6.04 -31.37 -22.35
N LYS A 408 -6.40 -31.90 -21.17
CA LYS A 408 -7.46 -32.90 -20.96
C LYS A 408 -8.58 -32.29 -20.13
N GLU A 409 -9.77 -32.29 -20.68
CA GLU A 409 -10.97 -31.73 -20.05
C GLU A 409 -11.74 -32.79 -19.27
N TYR A 410 -12.13 -32.46 -18.05
CA TYR A 410 -12.90 -33.33 -17.15
C TYR A 410 -14.22 -32.67 -16.75
N ALA A 411 -15.20 -33.46 -16.28
CA ALA A 411 -16.52 -32.95 -15.96
C ALA A 411 -16.51 -31.96 -14.79
N ALA A 412 -15.63 -32.16 -13.81
CA ALA A 412 -15.51 -31.31 -12.63
C ALA A 412 -14.07 -31.31 -12.08
N TRP A 413 -13.76 -30.35 -11.20
CA TRP A 413 -12.49 -30.24 -10.50
C TRP A 413 -12.08 -31.54 -9.78
N LYS A 414 -13.05 -32.25 -9.18
CA LYS A 414 -12.82 -33.51 -8.49
C LYS A 414 -12.32 -34.62 -9.43
N ASP A 415 -12.78 -34.61 -10.68
CA ASP A 415 -12.38 -35.59 -11.66
C ASP A 415 -11.01 -35.24 -12.26
N ALA A 416 -10.71 -33.95 -12.46
CA ALA A 416 -9.38 -33.47 -12.82
C ALA A 416 -8.35 -33.85 -11.73
N LYS A 417 -8.69 -33.68 -10.46
CA LYS A 417 -7.85 -34.11 -9.33
C LYS A 417 -7.56 -35.61 -9.34
N LYS A 418 -8.59 -36.44 -9.59
CA LYS A 418 -8.41 -37.90 -9.69
C LYS A 418 -7.49 -38.28 -10.84
N ALA A 419 -7.59 -37.60 -11.99
CA ALA A 419 -6.75 -37.86 -13.14
C ALA A 419 -5.26 -37.64 -12.83
N VAL A 420 -4.94 -36.59 -12.04
CA VAL A 420 -3.56 -36.35 -11.56
C VAL A 420 -3.09 -37.46 -10.61
N TYR A 421 -3.97 -37.92 -9.69
CA TYR A 421 -3.62 -39.04 -8.81
C TYR A 421 -3.42 -40.38 -9.55
N ASN A 422 -4.16 -40.60 -10.61
CA ASN A 422 -4.06 -41.83 -11.41
C ASN A 422 -2.90 -41.80 -12.44
N GLY A 423 -2.21 -40.63 -12.56
CA GLY A 423 -1.18 -40.45 -13.59
C GLY A 423 -1.71 -40.26 -15.01
N GLU A 424 -3.01 -39.98 -15.17
CA GLU A 424 -3.64 -39.68 -16.45
C GLU A 424 -3.33 -38.25 -16.94
N ALA A 425 -2.97 -37.36 -16.00
CA ALA A 425 -2.47 -36.04 -16.24
C ALA A 425 -1.27 -35.74 -15.29
N ASP A 426 -0.36 -34.88 -15.75
CA ASP A 426 0.84 -34.51 -15.01
C ASP A 426 0.54 -33.50 -13.90
N CYS A 427 -0.41 -32.62 -14.17
CA CYS A 427 -0.87 -31.61 -13.22
C CYS A 427 -2.33 -31.24 -13.47
N MET A 428 -2.90 -30.54 -12.49
CA MET A 428 -4.15 -29.83 -12.59
C MET A 428 -3.87 -28.34 -12.48
N LEU A 429 -4.35 -27.53 -13.42
CA LEU A 429 -4.14 -26.09 -13.44
C LEU A 429 -5.25 -25.36 -12.70
N MET A 430 -4.88 -24.35 -11.90
CA MET A 430 -5.82 -23.50 -11.18
C MET A 430 -5.21 -22.14 -10.83
N ASP A 431 -6.05 -21.18 -10.49
CA ASP A 431 -5.62 -19.94 -9.86
C ASP A 431 -5.23 -20.17 -8.40
N SER A 432 -4.43 -19.22 -7.84
CA SER A 432 -3.93 -19.31 -6.46
C SER A 432 -5.04 -19.40 -5.42
N GLY A 433 -6.19 -18.76 -5.64
CA GLY A 433 -7.31 -18.77 -4.72
C GLY A 433 -8.00 -20.14 -4.60
N LYS A 434 -7.98 -20.93 -5.67
CA LYS A 434 -8.54 -22.30 -5.66
C LYS A 434 -7.60 -23.33 -5.06
N LEU A 435 -6.29 -23.03 -4.96
CA LEU A 435 -5.31 -23.98 -4.40
C LEU A 435 -5.70 -24.47 -3.01
N GLU A 436 -6.13 -23.60 -2.11
CA GLU A 436 -6.51 -23.98 -0.75
C GLU A 436 -7.69 -24.93 -0.70
N GLN A 437 -8.64 -24.80 -1.62
CA GLN A 437 -9.80 -25.69 -1.71
C GLN A 437 -9.45 -27.12 -2.08
N TYR A 438 -8.37 -27.31 -2.86
CA TYR A 438 -8.01 -28.60 -3.46
C TYR A 438 -6.71 -29.18 -2.92
N SER A 439 -5.92 -28.41 -2.11
CA SER A 439 -4.64 -28.82 -1.53
C SER A 439 -4.75 -29.51 -0.16
N ASP A 440 -5.95 -29.76 0.35
CA ASP A 440 -6.21 -30.43 1.64
C ASP A 440 -5.63 -31.87 1.75
N ASP A 441 -4.82 -32.26 0.79
CA ASP A 441 -4.29 -33.60 0.67
C ASP A 441 -2.77 -33.53 0.53
N ASN A 442 -2.04 -34.04 1.52
CA ASN A 442 -0.57 -34.08 1.58
C ASN A 442 0.13 -34.73 0.37
N LYS A 443 -0.62 -35.16 -0.63
CA LYS A 443 -0.09 -35.81 -1.84
C LYS A 443 0.05 -34.87 -3.03
N LEU A 444 -0.66 -33.74 -3.06
CA LEU A 444 -0.55 -32.74 -4.11
C LEU A 444 0.45 -31.67 -3.70
N HIS A 445 1.38 -31.38 -4.58
CA HIS A 445 2.31 -30.26 -4.46
C HIS A 445 1.87 -29.17 -5.43
N SER A 446 1.86 -27.94 -4.96
CA SER A 446 1.52 -26.76 -5.78
C SER A 446 2.80 -26.09 -6.25
N VAL A 447 2.92 -25.89 -7.55
CA VAL A 447 4.02 -25.18 -8.19
C VAL A 447 3.43 -23.94 -8.84
N PHE A 448 3.84 -22.76 -8.40
CA PHE A 448 3.45 -21.51 -9.04
C PHE A 448 4.15 -21.39 -10.39
N LEU A 449 3.39 -21.00 -11.40
CA LEU A 449 3.90 -20.83 -12.76
C LEU A 449 4.46 -19.42 -12.93
N GLU A 450 5.44 -19.26 -13.83
CA GLU A 450 6.03 -17.95 -14.14
C GLU A 450 5.06 -17.00 -14.82
N LYS A 451 4.12 -17.54 -15.60
CA LYS A 451 3.13 -16.74 -16.34
C LYS A 451 1.89 -16.48 -15.50
N TYR A 452 1.57 -15.20 -15.35
CA TYR A 452 0.35 -14.77 -14.65
C TYR A 452 -0.89 -15.05 -15.49
N GLY A 453 -2.01 -15.31 -14.82
CA GLY A 453 -3.33 -15.18 -15.41
C GLY A 453 -3.66 -13.69 -15.52
N MET A 454 -3.76 -13.17 -16.73
CA MET A 454 -4.17 -11.78 -17.00
C MET A 454 -5.62 -11.74 -17.44
N VAL A 455 -6.37 -10.82 -16.87
CA VAL A 455 -7.81 -10.68 -17.09
C VAL A 455 -8.14 -9.33 -17.69
N SER A 456 -8.95 -9.34 -18.73
CA SER A 456 -9.46 -8.17 -19.45
C SER A 456 -10.97 -8.24 -19.57
N PHE A 457 -11.60 -7.15 -19.98
CA PHE A 457 -12.97 -7.18 -20.48
C PHE A 457 -12.96 -7.41 -21.99
N ALA A 458 -14.02 -8.02 -22.51
CA ALA A 458 -14.20 -8.16 -23.94
C ALA A 458 -15.33 -7.24 -24.41
N VAL A 459 -15.09 -6.52 -25.51
CA VAL A 459 -16.07 -5.72 -26.22
C VAL A 459 -16.21 -6.22 -27.65
N ARG A 460 -17.33 -5.97 -28.28
CA ARG A 460 -17.51 -6.36 -29.69
C ARG A 460 -16.47 -5.65 -30.55
N ARG A 461 -15.81 -6.38 -31.46
CA ARG A 461 -14.81 -5.85 -32.37
C ARG A 461 -15.33 -4.64 -33.15
N GLY A 462 -14.51 -3.59 -33.18
CA GLY A 462 -14.83 -2.34 -33.84
C GLY A 462 -15.63 -1.34 -32.98
N ASN A 463 -15.96 -1.67 -31.71
CA ASN A 463 -16.53 -0.71 -30.78
C ASN A 463 -15.42 0.06 -30.06
N SER A 464 -14.67 0.86 -30.83
CA SER A 464 -13.49 1.59 -30.34
C SER A 464 -13.81 2.62 -29.26
N ILE A 465 -15.00 3.24 -29.32
CA ILE A 465 -15.42 4.23 -28.33
C ILE A 465 -15.61 3.59 -26.96
N LEU A 466 -16.36 2.48 -26.88
CA LEU A 466 -16.55 1.76 -25.62
C LEU A 466 -15.22 1.19 -25.10
N LEU A 467 -14.38 0.64 -25.99
CA LEU A 467 -13.06 0.14 -25.64
C LEU A 467 -12.21 1.26 -24.98
N SER A 468 -12.20 2.45 -25.57
CA SER A 468 -11.49 3.61 -25.05
C SER A 468 -12.05 4.04 -23.69
N VAL A 469 -13.36 4.15 -23.54
CA VAL A 469 -14.02 4.50 -22.26
C VAL A 469 -13.64 3.51 -21.18
N LEU A 470 -13.69 2.21 -21.44
CA LEU A 470 -13.34 1.18 -20.47
C LEU A 470 -11.85 1.21 -20.10
N ASN A 471 -10.95 1.41 -21.08
CA ASN A 471 -9.52 1.54 -20.80
C ASN A 471 -9.22 2.78 -19.94
N LYS A 472 -9.86 3.91 -20.20
CA LYS A 472 -9.76 5.11 -19.35
C LYS A 472 -10.26 4.82 -17.93
N THR A 473 -11.37 4.09 -17.81
CA THR A 473 -11.93 3.67 -16.52
C THR A 473 -10.93 2.80 -15.74
N ILE A 474 -10.32 1.80 -16.39
CA ILE A 474 -9.34 0.90 -15.80
C ILE A 474 -8.10 1.68 -15.30
N LYS A 475 -7.64 2.65 -16.08
CA LYS A 475 -6.47 3.48 -15.73
C LYS A 475 -6.75 4.50 -14.63
N THR A 476 -7.98 5.00 -14.54
CA THR A 476 -8.36 6.06 -13.57
C THR A 476 -8.85 5.49 -12.24
N MET A 477 -9.51 4.32 -12.25
CA MET A 477 -9.95 3.73 -10.98
C MET A 477 -8.76 3.36 -10.08
N SER A 478 -8.96 3.48 -8.77
CA SER A 478 -7.93 3.18 -7.78
C SER A 478 -7.46 1.71 -7.88
N ALA A 479 -6.29 1.50 -8.49
CA ALA A 479 -5.67 0.18 -8.64
C ALA A 479 -5.50 -0.53 -7.29
N SER A 480 -5.11 0.19 -6.23
CA SER A 480 -4.95 -0.38 -4.90
C SER A 480 -6.28 -0.85 -4.29
N LYS A 481 -7.36 -0.09 -4.46
CA LYS A 481 -8.69 -0.50 -3.97
C LYS A 481 -9.20 -1.72 -4.72
N PHE A 482 -9.03 -1.74 -6.05
CA PHE A 482 -9.46 -2.88 -6.86
C PHE A 482 -8.60 -4.12 -6.61
N SER A 483 -7.28 -3.99 -6.50
CA SER A 483 -6.38 -5.10 -6.14
C SER A 483 -6.70 -5.67 -4.76
N ASN A 484 -7.05 -4.82 -3.79
CA ASN A 484 -7.51 -5.29 -2.48
C ASN A 484 -8.84 -6.06 -2.58
N ALA A 485 -9.79 -5.61 -3.42
CA ALA A 485 -11.01 -6.34 -3.67
C ALA A 485 -10.71 -7.72 -4.30
N VAL A 486 -9.87 -7.78 -5.34
CA VAL A 486 -9.42 -9.05 -5.96
C VAL A 486 -8.82 -9.97 -4.90
N TYR A 487 -7.89 -9.48 -4.07
CA TYR A 487 -7.27 -10.26 -3.01
C TYR A 487 -8.28 -10.78 -1.97
N MET A 488 -9.25 -9.95 -1.59
CA MET A 488 -10.31 -10.33 -0.65
C MET A 488 -11.20 -11.44 -1.21
N TYR A 489 -11.50 -11.44 -2.51
CA TYR A 489 -12.28 -12.51 -3.14
C TYR A 489 -11.44 -13.77 -3.35
N ASP A 490 -10.17 -13.63 -3.69
CA ASP A 490 -9.22 -14.74 -3.81
C ASP A 490 -9.01 -15.45 -2.45
N SER A 491 -8.91 -14.67 -1.36
CA SER A 491 -8.75 -15.18 0.00
C SER A 491 -10.07 -15.61 0.69
N ASN A 492 -11.23 -15.05 0.30
CA ASN A 492 -12.54 -15.32 0.91
C ASN A 492 -13.20 -16.62 0.44
N LEU A 493 -12.59 -17.39 -0.44
CA LEU A 493 -13.07 -18.72 -0.79
C LEU A 493 -13.11 -19.68 0.41
N LYS A 494 -12.42 -19.32 1.50
CA LYS A 494 -12.56 -19.97 2.80
C LYS A 494 -12.97 -18.93 3.86
N LYS A 495 -14.27 -18.68 4.00
CA LYS A 495 -14.78 -18.11 5.26
C LYS A 495 -14.51 -19.16 6.35
N VAL A 496 -13.36 -19.05 7.02
CA VAL A 496 -13.09 -19.85 8.21
C VAL A 496 -14.17 -19.47 9.23
N THR A 497 -15.16 -20.35 9.41
CA THR A 497 -16.17 -20.14 10.45
C THR A 497 -15.46 -20.21 11.80
N VAL A 498 -15.96 -19.46 12.80
CA VAL A 498 -15.42 -19.53 14.17
C VAL A 498 -15.34 -20.98 14.65
N LYS A 499 -16.27 -21.82 14.22
CA LYS A 499 -16.29 -23.26 14.51
C LYS A 499 -15.11 -24.02 13.89
N GLU A 500 -14.73 -23.70 12.65
CA GLU A 500 -13.56 -24.31 11.98
C GLU A 500 -12.28 -23.80 12.58
N PHE A 501 -12.16 -22.50 12.86
CA PHE A 501 -10.98 -21.92 13.53
C PHE A 501 -10.74 -22.57 14.90
N ILE A 502 -11.79 -22.77 15.71
CA ILE A 502 -11.67 -23.45 17.01
C ILE A 502 -11.29 -24.92 16.82
N ARG A 503 -11.85 -25.61 15.83
CA ARG A 503 -11.53 -27.02 15.54
C ARG A 503 -10.05 -27.18 15.13
N ASP A 504 -9.58 -26.34 14.23
CA ASP A 504 -8.22 -26.44 13.66
C ASP A 504 -7.15 -25.94 14.65
N ASN A 505 -7.53 -25.07 15.58
CA ASN A 505 -6.66 -24.56 16.66
C ASN A 505 -7.13 -25.02 18.06
N PHE A 506 -7.75 -26.18 18.16
CA PHE A 506 -8.38 -26.67 19.40
C PHE A 506 -7.45 -26.60 20.61
N TRP A 507 -6.21 -27.07 20.49
CA TRP A 507 -5.24 -27.06 21.59
C TRP A 507 -4.81 -25.64 21.96
N GLY A 508 -4.59 -24.75 20.99
CA GLY A 508 -4.25 -23.35 21.24
C GLY A 508 -5.39 -22.62 21.95
N PHE A 509 -6.62 -22.83 21.50
CA PHE A 509 -7.81 -22.24 22.12
C PHE A 509 -8.04 -22.77 23.54
N THR A 510 -7.85 -24.08 23.76
CA THR A 510 -7.95 -24.69 25.08
C THR A 510 -6.91 -24.12 26.05
N VAL A 511 -5.66 -23.99 25.64
CA VAL A 511 -4.58 -23.37 26.44
C VAL A 511 -4.93 -21.91 26.78
N LEU A 512 -5.46 -21.14 25.83
CA LEU A 512 -5.88 -19.77 26.07
C LEU A 512 -6.99 -19.69 27.13
N VAL A 513 -8.03 -20.50 27.00
CA VAL A 513 -9.16 -20.54 27.97
C VAL A 513 -8.68 -20.95 29.36
N VAL A 514 -7.83 -21.98 29.46
CA VAL A 514 -7.27 -22.44 30.74
C VAL A 514 -6.38 -21.36 31.36
N SER A 515 -5.57 -20.67 30.57
CA SER A 515 -4.70 -19.60 31.08
C SER A 515 -5.51 -18.41 31.61
N VAL A 516 -6.55 -18.00 30.90
CA VAL A 516 -7.48 -16.95 31.38
C VAL A 516 -8.16 -17.38 32.68
N PHE A 517 -8.64 -18.63 32.75
CA PHE A 517 -9.24 -19.15 33.95
C PHE A 517 -8.28 -19.14 35.15
N LEU A 518 -7.03 -19.56 34.95
CA LEU A 518 -5.99 -19.53 35.99
C LEU A 518 -5.69 -18.10 36.47
N ILE A 519 -5.61 -17.15 35.57
CA ILE A 519 -5.40 -15.73 35.90
C ILE A 519 -6.56 -15.22 36.78
N VAL A 520 -7.80 -15.50 36.38
CA VAL A 520 -8.99 -15.11 37.16
C VAL A 520 -8.97 -15.76 38.53
N LEU A 521 -8.61 -17.03 38.60
CA LEU A 521 -8.51 -17.77 39.89
C LEU A 521 -7.45 -17.15 40.82
N ILE A 522 -6.27 -16.81 40.27
CA ILE A 522 -5.21 -16.15 41.04
C ILE A 522 -5.68 -14.77 41.56
N LEU A 523 -6.39 -14.00 40.73
CA LEU A 523 -6.94 -12.71 41.14
C LEU A 523 -7.97 -12.88 42.28
N ILE A 524 -8.87 -13.85 42.18
CA ILE A 524 -9.87 -14.15 43.23
C ILE A 524 -9.17 -14.57 44.52
N LEU A 525 -8.19 -15.46 44.45
CA LEU A 525 -7.41 -15.88 45.61
C LEU A 525 -6.65 -14.73 46.26
N GLY A 526 -6.12 -13.83 45.45
CA GLY A 526 -5.46 -12.60 45.90
C GLY A 526 -6.42 -11.64 46.61
N LEU A 527 -7.63 -11.47 46.10
CA LEU A 527 -8.67 -10.66 46.74
C LEU A 527 -9.13 -11.28 48.07
N LEU A 528 -9.34 -12.60 48.09
CA LEU A 528 -9.73 -13.33 49.32
C LEU A 528 -8.64 -13.23 50.40
N ARG A 529 -7.36 -13.32 50.04
CA ARG A 529 -6.24 -13.09 50.96
C ARG A 529 -6.24 -11.68 51.52
N LYS A 530 -6.41 -10.67 50.68
CA LYS A 530 -6.49 -9.27 51.11
C LYS A 530 -7.69 -9.05 52.08
N ALA A 531 -8.85 -9.65 51.77
CA ALA A 531 -10.02 -9.56 52.62
C ALA A 531 -9.80 -10.21 54.01
N ARG A 532 -9.15 -11.38 54.08
CA ARG A 532 -8.79 -12.03 55.36
C ARG A 532 -7.83 -11.20 56.21
N ILE A 533 -6.78 -10.66 55.56
CA ILE A 533 -5.81 -9.78 56.27
C ILE A 533 -6.50 -8.50 56.78
N ALA A 534 -7.44 -7.95 56.03
CA ALA A 534 -8.20 -6.77 56.46
C ALA A 534 -9.13 -7.13 57.65
N GLU A 535 -9.77 -8.30 57.62
CA GLU A 535 -10.62 -8.79 58.73
C GLU A 535 -9.82 -9.03 60.01
N GLU A 536 -8.62 -9.66 59.91
CA GLU A 536 -7.73 -9.86 61.06
C GLU A 536 -7.29 -8.52 61.68
N LYS A 537 -6.88 -7.58 60.84
CA LYS A 537 -6.50 -6.20 61.31
C LYS A 537 -7.68 -5.49 61.95
N ALA A 538 -8.90 -5.64 61.43
CA ALA A 538 -10.08 -5.04 62.01
C ALA A 538 -10.41 -5.66 63.40
N LYS A 539 -10.26 -6.98 63.56
CA LYS A 539 -10.44 -7.68 64.84
C LYS A 539 -9.39 -7.24 65.90
N GLU A 540 -8.12 -7.12 65.48
CA GLU A 540 -7.05 -6.63 66.33
C GLU A 540 -7.31 -5.19 66.79
N ALA A 541 -7.71 -4.31 65.86
CA ALA A 541 -8.05 -2.92 66.18
C ALA A 541 -9.26 -2.82 67.15
N GLN A 542 -10.28 -3.67 66.95
CA GLN A 542 -11.43 -3.76 67.83
C GLN A 542 -11.03 -4.21 69.23
N GLN A 543 -10.20 -5.26 69.33
CA GLN A 543 -9.71 -5.74 70.65
C GLN A 543 -8.87 -4.68 71.35
N GLN A 544 -8.06 -3.93 70.65
CA GLN A 544 -7.29 -2.81 71.24
C GLN A 544 -8.23 -1.70 71.71
N ALA A 545 -9.24 -1.36 70.93
CA ALA A 545 -10.25 -0.37 71.32
C ALA A 545 -11.04 -0.81 72.56
N GLU A 546 -11.44 -2.07 72.64
CA GLU A 546 -12.12 -2.62 73.81
C GLU A 546 -11.23 -2.58 75.06
N LYS A 547 -9.97 -3.01 74.95
CA LYS A 547 -9.00 -2.90 76.04
C LYS A 547 -8.79 -1.47 76.50
N ALA A 548 -8.63 -0.52 75.60
CA ALA A 548 -8.49 0.89 75.91
C ALA A 548 -9.75 1.45 76.57
N ASN A 549 -10.93 1.05 76.14
CA ASN A 549 -12.20 1.50 76.73
C ASN A 549 -12.41 0.92 78.13
N SER A 550 -12.05 -0.36 78.35
CA SER A 550 -12.07 -0.99 79.66
C SER A 550 -11.11 -0.27 80.62
N ALA A 551 -9.87 -0.06 80.20
CA ALA A 551 -8.88 0.68 81.03
C ALA A 551 -9.36 2.10 81.39
N LYS A 552 -9.99 2.80 80.44
CA LYS A 552 -10.59 4.12 80.68
C LYS A 552 -11.73 4.04 81.68
N THR A 553 -12.56 3.04 81.61
CA THR A 553 -13.69 2.83 82.52
C THR A 553 -13.20 2.50 83.93
N ASP A 554 -12.20 1.64 84.04
CA ASP A 554 -11.57 1.30 85.32
C ASP A 554 -10.84 2.52 85.95
N PHE A 555 -10.15 3.29 85.13
CA PHE A 555 -9.54 4.52 85.58
C PHE A 555 -10.58 5.52 86.12
N LEU A 556 -11.65 5.77 85.41
CA LEU A 556 -12.72 6.65 85.85
C LEU A 556 -13.41 6.13 87.11
N ARG A 557 -13.55 4.81 87.25
CA ARG A 557 -14.11 4.18 88.44
C ARG A 557 -13.20 4.42 89.66
N HIS A 558 -11.90 4.15 89.51
CA HIS A 558 -10.94 4.38 90.59
C HIS A 558 -10.89 5.85 90.99
N MET A 559 -10.75 6.75 89.95
CA MET A 559 -10.79 8.18 90.23
C MET A 559 -12.05 8.67 90.92
N SER A 560 -13.21 8.16 90.49
CA SER A 560 -14.50 8.49 91.16
C SER A 560 -14.53 8.03 92.60
N HIS A 561 -13.97 6.84 92.86
CA HIS A 561 -13.86 6.32 94.21
C HIS A 561 -12.90 7.13 95.06
N ASP A 562 -11.72 7.42 94.56
CA ASP A 562 -10.65 8.14 95.24
C ASP A 562 -10.99 9.63 95.54
N ILE A 563 -11.83 10.23 94.66
CA ILE A 563 -12.37 11.59 94.90
C ILE A 563 -13.52 11.57 95.88
N ARG A 564 -14.42 10.53 95.81
CA ARG A 564 -15.59 10.45 96.66
C ARG A 564 -15.22 10.21 98.12
N THR A 565 -14.19 9.42 98.39
CA THR A 565 -13.77 9.09 99.74
C THR A 565 -13.35 10.31 100.55
N PRO A 566 -12.39 11.15 100.05
CA PRO A 566 -12.04 12.37 100.80
C PRO A 566 -13.17 13.41 100.79
N LEU A 567 -13.96 13.47 99.69
CA LEU A 567 -15.10 14.40 99.61
C LEU A 567 -16.17 14.08 100.64
N ASN A 568 -16.50 12.81 100.77
CA ASN A 568 -17.43 12.36 101.80
C ASN A 568 -16.88 12.57 103.18
N GLY A 569 -15.57 12.45 103.40
CA GLY A 569 -14.90 12.80 104.61
C GLY A 569 -15.05 14.28 104.95
N ILE A 570 -14.84 15.14 104.01
CA ILE A 570 -15.00 16.62 104.16
C ILE A 570 -16.46 16.97 104.43
N ILE A 571 -17.42 16.40 103.66
CA ILE A 571 -18.85 16.66 103.89
C ILE A 571 -19.29 16.13 105.26
N GLY A 572 -18.79 14.97 105.66
CA GLY A 572 -19.05 14.41 106.96
C GLY A 572 -18.52 15.36 108.10
N MET A 573 -17.34 15.86 107.93
CA MET A 573 -16.73 16.80 108.86
C MET A 573 -17.44 18.18 108.88
N ILE A 574 -17.89 18.70 107.72
CA ILE A 574 -18.74 19.91 107.70
C ILE A 574 -20.03 19.71 108.44
N ASN A 575 -20.75 18.58 108.21
CA ASN A 575 -21.99 18.24 108.90
C ASN A 575 -21.79 18.05 110.36
N ILE A 576 -20.64 17.52 110.79
CA ILE A 576 -20.31 17.41 112.23
C ILE A 576 -19.99 18.82 112.81
N SER A 577 -19.27 19.70 112.08
CA SER A 577 -18.98 21.03 112.48
C SER A 577 -20.22 21.93 112.67
N GLU A 578 -21.19 21.79 111.74
CA GLU A 578 -22.52 22.42 111.85
C GLU A 578 -23.30 21.97 113.09
N ARG A 579 -23.20 20.70 113.39
CA ARG A 579 -23.97 20.08 114.52
C ARG A 579 -23.39 20.49 115.88
N TYR A 580 -22.14 20.90 115.97
CA TYR A 580 -21.41 21.32 117.17
C TYR A 580 -20.98 22.76 117.22
N CYS A 581 -21.71 23.65 116.45
CA CYS A 581 -21.39 25.11 116.34
C CYS A 581 -21.33 25.84 117.70
N GLY A 582 -21.75 25.30 118.79
CA GLY A 582 -21.72 25.89 120.11
C GLY A 582 -20.57 25.41 121.04
N ASP A 583 -19.80 24.42 120.69
CA ASP A 583 -18.78 23.75 121.47
C ASP A 583 -17.38 23.99 120.84
N LYS A 584 -16.60 24.96 121.38
CA LYS A 584 -15.31 25.38 120.79
C LYS A 584 -14.24 24.28 120.79
N GLU A 585 -14.27 23.34 121.74
CA GLU A 585 -13.29 22.27 121.85
C GLU A 585 -13.46 21.22 120.76
N LYS A 586 -14.71 20.81 120.48
CA LYS A 586 -15.06 19.84 119.47
C LYS A 586 -14.88 20.45 118.06
N LEU A 587 -15.07 21.73 117.87
CA LEU A 587 -14.84 22.42 116.64
C LEU A 587 -13.31 22.46 116.23
N TYR A 588 -12.44 22.56 117.24
CA TYR A 588 -11.00 22.45 117.03
C TYR A 588 -10.52 21.05 116.64
N GLU A 589 -11.12 19.97 117.23
CA GLU A 589 -10.84 18.62 116.90
C GLU A 589 -11.30 18.28 115.42
N CYS A 590 -12.46 18.77 115.03
CA CYS A 590 -12.92 18.65 113.61
C CYS A 590 -12.02 19.34 112.63
N LYS A 591 -11.51 20.57 112.94
CA LYS A 591 -10.55 21.29 112.11
C LYS A 591 -9.22 20.54 111.91
N ALA A 592 -8.70 19.96 113.00
CA ALA A 592 -7.44 19.22 113.04
C ALA A 592 -7.49 17.89 112.18
N LYS A 593 -8.67 17.31 111.95
CA LYS A 593 -8.89 16.10 111.14
C LYS A 593 -9.12 16.40 109.64
N VAL A 594 -9.38 17.67 109.23
CA VAL A 594 -9.57 18.11 107.85
C VAL A 594 -8.29 18.60 107.21
N MET A 595 -7.37 19.15 108.02
CA MET A 595 -6.02 19.49 107.58
C MET A 595 -5.13 18.24 107.52
#